data_ed1cbfda5584ed9c57fd8e23acca9978
#
_entry.id   ed1cbfda5584ed9c57fd8e23acca9978
#
_cell.length_a   1.000
_cell.length_b   1.000
_cell.length_c   1.000
_cell.angle_alpha   90.00
_cell.angle_beta   90.00
_cell.angle_gamma   90.00
#
_symmetry.space_group_name_H-M   'P 1'
#
loop_
_entity.id
_entity.type
_entity.pdbx_description
1 polymer ?
#
loop_
_entity_poly.entity_id
_entity_poly.type
_entity_poly.pdbx_seq_one_letter_code
_entity_poly.pdbx_strand_id
1 'polypeptide(L)'
;KYWDVMNEPEFKMFFKGSKEDFIEIFNFSSKVIKEKQPDAVIVMAGAAGMFPENKKYWKSVLPKIKDHFDIANIHHISGPDGQCDGELWVDEFAALLKSVNVDKPIWVTEAMTCGPPVKAWVKAFVNGAELIIDVGVNAPGPKMSKKGRKQLNEFINEYDGFTSIKSISKKQVEFTYKDGSKKILEF
;
A
#
# COMPACT_ATOMS: atom_id res chain seq x y z
N LYS A 1 -15.42 -1.56 -10.85
CA LYS A 1 -15.52 -1.60 -9.37
C LYS A 1 -14.30 -2.28 -8.81
N TYR A 2 -13.83 -1.84 -7.63
CA TYR A 2 -12.70 -2.43 -6.90
C TYR A 2 -13.23 -3.31 -5.77
N TRP A 3 -12.61 -4.47 -5.61
CA TRP A 3 -12.92 -5.45 -4.57
C TRP A 3 -11.67 -5.82 -3.81
N ASP A 4 -11.62 -5.51 -2.53
CA ASP A 4 -10.67 -6.06 -1.59
C ASP A 4 -11.30 -7.27 -0.91
N VAL A 5 -10.72 -8.47 -1.10
CA VAL A 5 -11.40 -9.73 -0.78
C VAL A 5 -11.29 -10.10 0.69
N MET A 6 -10.25 -9.63 1.38
CA MET A 6 -10.00 -9.99 2.79
C MET A 6 -9.01 -9.02 3.43
N ASN A 7 -9.10 -8.86 4.76
CA ASN A 7 -8.20 -8.00 5.53
C ASN A 7 -7.13 -8.81 6.24
N GLU A 8 -5.86 -8.48 6.06
CA GLU A 8 -4.67 -8.92 6.83
C GLU A 8 -4.71 -10.41 7.24
N PRO A 9 -4.78 -11.35 6.27
CA PRO A 9 -5.01 -12.76 6.57
C PRO A 9 -3.85 -13.44 7.32
N GLU A 10 -2.68 -12.83 7.38
CA GLU A 10 -1.56 -13.30 8.19
C GLU A 10 -1.78 -13.16 9.69
N PHE A 11 -2.73 -12.30 10.13
CA PHE A 11 -3.09 -12.14 11.53
C PHE A 11 -4.27 -13.02 11.93
N LYS A 12 -4.07 -13.86 12.93
CA LYS A 12 -5.11 -14.74 13.48
C LYS A 12 -6.32 -14.00 14.05
N MET A 13 -6.20 -12.70 14.30
CA MET A 13 -7.30 -11.83 14.70
C MET A 13 -8.32 -11.66 13.56
N PHE A 14 -7.85 -11.56 12.31
CA PHE A 14 -8.69 -11.34 11.14
C PHE A 14 -9.02 -12.65 10.41
N PHE A 15 -8.08 -13.60 10.38
CA PHE A 15 -8.28 -14.88 9.72
C PHE A 15 -7.75 -16.04 10.55
N LYS A 16 -8.64 -16.95 10.99
CA LYS A 16 -8.30 -18.09 11.84
C LYS A 16 -7.88 -19.33 11.06
N GLY A 17 -8.15 -19.38 9.75
CA GLY A 17 -7.79 -20.48 8.86
C GLY A 17 -6.29 -20.63 8.66
N SER A 18 -5.90 -21.66 7.93
CA SER A 18 -4.54 -21.87 7.47
C SER A 18 -4.21 -20.92 6.30
N LYS A 19 -2.96 -20.84 5.95
CA LYS A 19 -2.51 -20.14 4.75
C LYS A 19 -3.10 -20.75 3.47
N GLU A 20 -3.23 -22.05 3.44
CA GLU A 20 -3.81 -22.83 2.36
C GLU A 20 -5.30 -22.51 2.21
N ASP A 21 -6.05 -22.42 3.31
CA ASP A 21 -7.45 -21.99 3.31
C ASP A 21 -7.60 -20.58 2.74
N PHE A 22 -6.70 -19.67 3.12
CA PHE A 22 -6.70 -18.29 2.56
C PHE A 22 -6.51 -18.31 1.04
N ILE A 23 -5.51 -19.04 0.54
CA ILE A 23 -5.22 -19.13 -0.89
C ILE A 23 -6.44 -19.67 -1.66
N GLU A 24 -7.08 -20.72 -1.15
CA GLU A 24 -8.26 -21.31 -1.76
C GLU A 24 -9.43 -20.32 -1.80
N ILE A 25 -9.75 -19.70 -0.66
CA ILE A 25 -10.83 -18.71 -0.55
C ILE A 25 -10.57 -17.51 -1.46
N PHE A 26 -9.36 -16.98 -1.46
CA PHE A 26 -8.99 -15.82 -2.27
C PHE A 26 -9.15 -16.11 -3.77
N ASN A 27 -8.57 -17.20 -4.24
CA ASN A 27 -8.63 -17.60 -5.65
C ASN A 27 -10.08 -17.88 -6.08
N PHE A 28 -10.86 -18.59 -5.27
CA PHE A 28 -12.26 -18.85 -5.53
C PHE A 28 -13.09 -17.57 -5.59
N SER A 29 -12.94 -16.69 -4.59
CA SER A 29 -13.68 -15.42 -4.53
C SER A 29 -13.37 -14.53 -5.73
N SER A 30 -12.08 -14.38 -6.08
CA SER A 30 -11.64 -13.61 -7.23
C SER A 30 -12.25 -14.11 -8.54
N LYS A 31 -12.26 -15.44 -8.73
CA LYS A 31 -12.88 -16.08 -9.89
C LYS A 31 -14.38 -15.78 -9.96
N VAL A 32 -15.12 -15.98 -8.86
CA VAL A 32 -16.57 -15.72 -8.82
C VAL A 32 -16.90 -14.25 -9.08
N ILE A 33 -16.11 -13.32 -8.51
CA ILE A 33 -16.28 -11.89 -8.75
C ILE A 33 -16.09 -11.58 -10.24
N LYS A 34 -15.01 -12.04 -10.86
CA LYS A 34 -14.74 -11.83 -12.29
C LYS A 34 -15.79 -12.46 -13.19
N GLU A 35 -16.33 -13.62 -12.84
CA GLU A 35 -17.45 -14.26 -13.58
C GLU A 35 -18.73 -13.43 -13.54
N LYS A 36 -19.03 -12.79 -12.40
CA LYS A 36 -20.22 -11.97 -12.22
C LYS A 36 -20.04 -10.51 -12.68
N GLN A 37 -18.83 -10.02 -12.59
CA GLN A 37 -18.43 -8.66 -12.95
C GLN A 37 -17.09 -8.71 -13.69
N PRO A 38 -17.08 -8.95 -15.01
CA PRO A 38 -15.82 -9.11 -15.78
C PRO A 38 -14.91 -7.89 -15.73
N ASP A 39 -15.45 -6.69 -15.53
CA ASP A 39 -14.75 -5.43 -15.37
C ASP A 39 -14.30 -5.14 -13.92
N ALA A 40 -14.54 -6.05 -12.98
CA ALA A 40 -14.10 -5.88 -11.60
C ALA A 40 -12.57 -5.87 -11.52
N VAL A 41 -12.04 -4.98 -10.71
CA VAL A 41 -10.62 -4.94 -10.35
C VAL A 41 -10.46 -5.57 -8.97
N ILE A 42 -9.67 -6.63 -8.88
CA ILE A 42 -9.40 -7.33 -7.63
C ILE A 42 -8.17 -6.71 -6.96
N VAL A 43 -8.37 -6.17 -5.79
CA VAL A 43 -7.30 -5.71 -4.92
C VAL A 43 -6.90 -6.87 -4.01
N MET A 44 -5.60 -7.15 -3.94
CA MET A 44 -5.07 -8.18 -3.04
C MET A 44 -5.45 -7.84 -1.59
N ALA A 45 -5.74 -8.85 -0.78
CA ALA A 45 -5.90 -8.66 0.67
C ALA A 45 -4.71 -7.87 1.24
N GLY A 46 -4.99 -6.84 2.02
CA GLY A 46 -3.96 -5.95 2.53
C GLY A 46 -2.93 -6.70 3.37
N ALA A 47 -1.66 -6.63 2.98
CA ALA A 47 -0.57 -7.13 3.83
C ALA A 47 -0.37 -6.16 5.00
N ALA A 48 -0.41 -6.64 6.23
CA ALA A 48 -0.39 -5.81 7.45
C ALA A 48 0.94 -5.09 7.72
N GLY A 49 1.89 -5.18 6.80
CA GLY A 49 3.21 -4.56 6.89
C GLY A 49 4.32 -5.54 6.50
N MET A 50 5.58 -5.07 6.56
CA MET A 50 6.74 -5.84 6.10
C MET A 50 7.61 -6.38 7.24
N PHE A 51 7.00 -6.77 8.36
CA PHE A 51 7.69 -7.48 9.44
C PHE A 51 8.23 -8.84 8.95
N PRO A 52 9.28 -9.38 9.59
CA PRO A 52 9.89 -10.63 9.14
C PRO A 52 8.90 -11.79 8.91
N GLU A 53 7.93 -11.96 9.83
CA GLU A 53 6.92 -13.02 9.74
C GLU A 53 5.93 -12.75 8.59
N ASN A 54 5.51 -11.49 8.39
CA ASN A 54 4.63 -11.11 7.30
C ASN A 54 5.32 -11.32 5.95
N LYS A 55 6.58 -10.92 5.81
CA LYS A 55 7.38 -11.19 4.59
C LYS A 55 7.44 -12.68 4.29
N LYS A 56 7.69 -13.52 5.31
CA LYS A 56 7.74 -14.98 5.15
C LYS A 56 6.38 -15.54 4.70
N TYR A 57 5.29 -15.06 5.31
CA TYR A 57 3.93 -15.43 4.91
C TYR A 57 3.67 -15.07 3.45
N TRP A 58 3.80 -13.79 3.09
CA TRP A 58 3.49 -13.30 1.76
C TRP A 58 4.43 -13.83 0.67
N LYS A 59 5.71 -14.07 0.97
CA LYS A 59 6.64 -14.74 0.06
C LYS A 59 6.14 -16.13 -0.37
N SER A 60 5.43 -16.83 0.52
CA SER A 60 4.88 -18.16 0.24
C SER A 60 3.49 -18.15 -0.40
N VAL A 61 2.72 -17.08 -0.21
CA VAL A 61 1.34 -16.92 -0.69
C VAL A 61 1.29 -16.31 -2.09
N LEU A 62 2.03 -15.22 -2.29
CA LEU A 62 1.99 -14.43 -3.54
C LEU A 62 2.13 -15.27 -4.82
N PRO A 63 3.07 -16.24 -4.93
CA PRO A 63 3.19 -17.06 -6.13
C PRO A 63 1.93 -17.87 -6.47
N LYS A 64 1.06 -18.14 -5.47
CA LYS A 64 -0.13 -18.95 -5.60
C LYS A 64 -1.40 -18.16 -5.88
N ILE A 65 -1.36 -16.84 -5.65
CA ILE A 65 -2.50 -15.95 -5.86
C ILE A 65 -2.26 -14.89 -6.94
N LYS A 66 -1.04 -14.73 -7.45
CA LYS A 66 -0.64 -13.61 -8.32
C LYS A 66 -1.48 -13.43 -9.58
N ASP A 67 -2.08 -14.50 -10.08
CA ASP A 67 -2.92 -14.48 -11.27
C ASP A 67 -4.40 -14.17 -10.95
N HIS A 68 -4.73 -14.00 -9.67
CA HIS A 68 -6.08 -13.78 -9.15
C HIS A 68 -6.33 -12.38 -8.57
N PHE A 69 -5.37 -11.45 -8.69
CA PHE A 69 -5.56 -10.05 -8.35
C PHE A 69 -4.95 -9.13 -9.40
N ASP A 70 -5.44 -7.90 -9.45
CA ASP A 70 -5.00 -6.88 -10.41
C ASP A 70 -4.08 -5.85 -9.74
N ILE A 71 -4.24 -5.61 -8.43
CA ILE A 71 -3.52 -4.61 -7.65
C ILE A 71 -2.97 -5.25 -6.38
N ALA A 72 -1.67 -5.08 -6.14
CA ALA A 72 -1.02 -5.48 -4.89
C ALA A 72 -1.35 -4.46 -3.79
N ASN A 73 -1.61 -4.93 -2.58
CA ASN A 73 -2.06 -4.08 -1.48
C ASN A 73 -1.24 -4.29 -0.21
N ILE A 74 -0.85 -3.19 0.41
CA ILE A 74 -0.15 -3.19 1.69
C ILE A 74 -0.85 -2.22 2.65
N HIS A 75 -0.91 -2.60 3.91
CA HIS A 75 -1.28 -1.74 5.02
C HIS A 75 -0.05 -1.36 5.83
N HIS A 76 -0.07 -0.20 6.45
CA HIS A 76 0.90 0.15 7.47
C HIS A 76 0.29 1.08 8.51
N ILE A 77 -0.02 0.53 9.68
CA ILE A 77 -0.69 1.24 10.76
C ILE A 77 0.29 1.64 11.87
N SER A 78 1.30 0.82 12.14
CA SER A 78 2.32 1.09 13.16
C SER A 78 3.54 0.19 12.98
N GLY A 79 4.66 0.57 13.58
CA GLY A 79 5.86 -0.26 13.66
C GLY A 79 5.66 -1.51 14.53
N PRO A 80 6.67 -2.43 14.58
CA PRO A 80 6.59 -3.74 15.24
C PRO A 80 6.24 -3.68 16.73
N ASP A 81 6.58 -2.58 17.39
CA ASP A 81 6.36 -2.30 18.80
C ASP A 81 5.10 -1.46 19.05
N GLY A 82 4.26 -1.26 18.03
CA GLY A 82 3.10 -0.38 18.08
C GLY A 82 3.45 1.11 18.02
N GLN A 83 4.73 1.46 17.83
CA GLN A 83 5.16 2.84 17.63
C GLN A 83 5.08 3.22 16.16
N CYS A 84 4.90 4.50 15.91
CA CYS A 84 4.93 5.03 14.56
C CYS A 84 6.36 5.27 14.10
N ASP A 85 6.78 4.57 13.07
CA ASP A 85 8.10 4.71 12.46
C ASP A 85 8.14 5.75 11.32
N GLY A 86 6.98 6.27 10.91
CA GLY A 86 6.87 7.26 9.83
C GLY A 86 7.12 6.67 8.44
N GLU A 87 7.08 5.36 8.29
CA GLU A 87 7.28 4.65 7.03
C GLU A 87 5.97 4.02 6.53
N LEU A 88 5.87 3.75 5.23
CA LEU A 88 4.76 2.99 4.63
C LEU A 88 5.23 1.67 4.01
N TRP A 89 6.50 1.34 4.11
CA TRP A 89 7.15 0.07 3.75
C TRP A 89 6.94 -0.38 2.30
N VAL A 90 6.59 0.55 1.41
CA VAL A 90 6.33 0.27 0.00
C VAL A 90 7.58 -0.23 -0.72
N ASP A 91 8.76 0.29 -0.39
CA ASP A 91 10.05 -0.17 -0.93
C ASP A 91 10.32 -1.65 -0.62
N GLU A 92 10.07 -2.07 0.61
CA GLU A 92 10.26 -3.46 1.02
C GLU A 92 9.18 -4.38 0.41
N PHE A 93 7.94 -3.89 0.30
CA PHE A 93 6.86 -4.63 -0.36
C PHE A 93 7.13 -4.78 -1.86
N ALA A 94 7.54 -3.72 -2.54
CA ALA A 94 7.95 -3.76 -3.95
C ALA A 94 9.10 -4.75 -4.19
N ALA A 95 10.10 -4.76 -3.29
CA ALA A 95 11.19 -5.72 -3.34
C ALA A 95 10.70 -7.17 -3.14
N LEU A 96 9.73 -7.39 -2.24
CA LEU A 96 9.12 -8.70 -2.04
C LEU A 96 8.36 -9.15 -3.30
N LEU A 97 7.49 -8.31 -3.86
CA LEU A 97 6.74 -8.59 -5.09
C LEU A 97 7.70 -8.98 -6.24
N LYS A 98 8.75 -8.19 -6.44
CA LYS A 98 9.79 -8.47 -7.46
C LYS A 98 10.47 -9.83 -7.21
N SER A 99 10.75 -10.18 -5.95
CA SER A 99 11.42 -11.44 -5.59
C SER A 99 10.61 -12.70 -5.94
N VAL A 100 9.30 -12.55 -6.15
CA VAL A 100 8.36 -13.64 -6.48
C VAL A 100 7.72 -13.45 -7.87
N ASN A 101 8.29 -12.59 -8.72
CA ASN A 101 7.83 -12.30 -10.07
C ASN A 101 6.35 -11.83 -10.12
N VAL A 102 6.01 -10.89 -9.25
CA VAL A 102 4.75 -10.15 -9.27
C VAL A 102 5.04 -8.73 -9.72
N ASP A 103 4.47 -8.37 -10.88
CA ASP A 103 4.53 -7.01 -11.46
C ASP A 103 3.10 -6.46 -11.53
N LYS A 104 2.71 -5.77 -10.48
CA LYS A 104 1.36 -5.21 -10.29
C LYS A 104 1.45 -3.82 -9.67
N PRO A 105 0.50 -2.92 -9.97
CA PRO A 105 0.36 -1.65 -9.25
C PRO A 105 0.28 -1.87 -7.74
N ILE A 106 0.81 -0.94 -6.96
CA ILE A 106 0.82 -1.03 -5.50
C ILE A 106 -0.11 0.04 -4.92
N TRP A 107 -1.07 -0.39 -4.11
CA TRP A 107 -1.89 0.48 -3.28
C TRP A 107 -1.57 0.31 -1.80
N VAL A 108 -1.68 1.40 -1.06
CA VAL A 108 -1.65 1.42 0.41
C VAL A 108 -3.05 1.80 0.87
N THR A 109 -3.90 0.81 1.14
CA THR A 109 -5.32 1.06 1.43
C THR A 109 -5.61 1.35 2.90
N GLU A 110 -4.65 1.08 3.79
CA GLU A 110 -4.71 1.49 5.20
C GLU A 110 -3.35 2.03 5.62
N ALA A 111 -3.18 3.35 5.58
CA ALA A 111 -2.00 4.03 6.10
C ALA A 111 -2.34 4.77 7.40
N MET A 112 -1.49 4.63 8.41
CA MET A 112 -1.49 5.49 9.58
C MET A 112 -0.17 6.24 9.65
N THR A 113 -0.17 7.43 9.09
CA THR A 113 1.05 8.24 9.01
C THR A 113 1.16 9.16 10.22
N CYS A 114 2.04 8.88 11.14
CA CYS A 114 2.20 9.63 12.40
C CYS A 114 3.53 10.39 12.53
N GLY A 115 4.47 10.20 11.63
CA GLY A 115 5.70 10.99 11.50
C GLY A 115 5.52 12.20 10.58
N PRO A 116 6.57 12.63 9.87
CA PRO A 116 6.48 13.62 8.79
C PRO A 116 5.69 13.04 7.60
N PRO A 117 4.37 13.31 7.46
CA PRO A 117 3.51 12.55 6.56
C PRO A 117 3.87 12.76 5.09
N VAL A 118 4.25 13.97 4.70
CA VAL A 118 4.63 14.27 3.32
C VAL A 118 5.84 13.43 2.90
N LYS A 119 6.86 13.31 3.76
CA LYS A 119 8.05 12.51 3.46
C LYS A 119 7.70 11.02 3.29
N ALA A 120 6.86 10.47 4.17
CA ALA A 120 6.43 9.07 4.09
C ALA A 120 5.65 8.79 2.80
N TRP A 121 4.72 9.67 2.43
CA TRP A 121 3.93 9.54 1.22
C TRP A 121 4.78 9.67 -0.04
N VAL A 122 5.66 10.70 -0.09
CA VAL A 122 6.58 10.88 -1.23
C VAL A 122 7.49 9.67 -1.40
N LYS A 123 8.04 9.13 -0.30
CA LYS A 123 8.84 7.90 -0.34
C LYS A 123 8.02 6.73 -0.90
N ALA A 124 6.78 6.56 -0.48
CA ALA A 124 5.91 5.51 -0.98
C ALA A 124 5.64 5.65 -2.48
N PHE A 125 5.29 6.84 -2.96
CA PHE A 125 5.07 7.09 -4.39
C PHE A 125 6.35 6.87 -5.23
N VAL A 126 7.51 7.33 -4.77
CA VAL A 126 8.80 7.09 -5.44
C VAL A 126 9.10 5.59 -5.57
N ASN A 127 8.63 4.78 -4.63
CA ASN A 127 8.80 3.33 -4.63
C ASN A 127 7.64 2.56 -5.27
N GLY A 128 6.76 3.24 -5.99
CA GLY A 128 5.76 2.63 -6.86
C GLY A 128 4.34 2.54 -6.29
N ALA A 129 4.04 3.19 -5.17
CA ALA A 129 2.65 3.33 -4.75
C ALA A 129 1.88 4.21 -5.75
N GLU A 130 0.69 3.80 -6.15
CA GLU A 130 -0.21 4.58 -7.00
C GLU A 130 -1.36 5.21 -6.22
N LEU A 131 -1.70 4.64 -5.07
CA LEU A 131 -2.76 5.13 -4.19
C LEU A 131 -2.33 4.97 -2.73
N ILE A 132 -2.63 5.98 -1.91
CA ILE A 132 -2.49 5.92 -0.45
C ILE A 132 -3.77 6.41 0.19
N ILE A 133 -4.36 5.63 1.09
CA ILE A 133 -5.53 5.98 1.90
C ILE A 133 -5.10 6.09 3.36
N ASP A 134 -5.12 7.30 3.92
CA ASP A 134 -4.84 7.50 5.33
C ASP A 134 -6.09 7.27 6.18
N VAL A 135 -6.02 6.28 7.06
CA VAL A 135 -7.13 5.90 7.97
C VAL A 135 -6.95 6.48 9.38
N GLY A 136 -5.89 7.24 9.61
CA GLY A 136 -5.47 7.72 10.94
C GLY A 136 -6.41 8.66 11.66
N VAL A 137 -7.57 9.01 11.08
CA VAL A 137 -8.55 9.91 11.72
C VAL A 137 -9.32 9.20 12.82
N ASN A 138 -9.71 7.95 12.61
CA ASN A 138 -10.60 7.18 13.48
C ASN A 138 -10.00 5.85 13.98
N ALA A 139 -8.84 5.45 13.49
CA ALA A 139 -8.20 4.21 13.92
C ALA A 139 -7.66 4.32 15.37
N PRO A 140 -7.67 3.22 16.14
CA PRO A 140 -6.98 3.17 17.43
C PRO A 140 -5.46 3.21 17.20
N GLY A 141 -4.74 4.02 17.96
CA GLY A 141 -3.29 4.10 17.88
C GLY A 141 -2.75 5.53 17.76
N PRO A 142 -1.46 5.70 17.45
CA PRO A 142 -0.84 7.00 17.25
C PRO A 142 -1.53 7.77 16.13
N LYS A 143 -1.92 9.00 16.39
CA LYS A 143 -2.63 9.83 15.40
C LYS A 143 -1.70 10.86 14.79
N MET A 144 -1.89 11.13 13.52
CA MET A 144 -1.26 12.26 12.87
C MET A 144 -1.59 13.57 13.61
N SER A 145 -0.57 14.38 13.88
CA SER A 145 -0.77 15.69 14.53
C SER A 145 -1.60 16.61 13.63
N LYS A 146 -2.28 17.61 14.22
CA LYS A 146 -2.99 18.64 13.45
C LYS A 146 -2.07 19.33 12.43
N LYS A 147 -0.81 19.59 12.81
CA LYS A 147 0.22 20.16 11.92
C LYS A 147 0.53 19.22 10.76
N GLY A 148 0.75 17.93 11.03
CA GLY A 148 1.02 16.93 9.99
C GLY A 148 -0.12 16.81 8.99
N ARG A 149 -1.36 16.78 9.46
CA ARG A 149 -2.55 16.76 8.60
C ARG A 149 -2.65 18.00 7.70
N LYS A 150 -2.37 19.19 8.26
CA LYS A 150 -2.34 20.41 7.46
C LYS A 150 -1.27 20.31 6.36
N GLN A 151 -0.05 19.89 6.70
CA GLN A 151 1.03 19.71 5.74
C GLN A 151 0.67 18.69 4.65
N LEU A 152 0.03 17.58 5.01
CA LEU A 152 -0.40 16.59 4.03
C LEU A 152 -1.49 17.13 3.10
N ASN A 153 -2.47 17.86 3.62
CA ASN A 153 -3.50 18.48 2.79
C ASN A 153 -2.91 19.52 1.83
N GLU A 154 -1.97 20.35 2.29
CA GLU A 154 -1.25 21.31 1.44
C GLU A 154 -0.48 20.57 0.35
N PHE A 155 0.24 19.51 0.68
CA PHE A 155 0.93 18.66 -0.28
C PHE A 155 -0.02 18.05 -1.32
N ILE A 156 -1.14 17.44 -0.90
CA ILE A 156 -2.12 16.87 -1.82
C ILE A 156 -2.65 17.96 -2.76
N ASN A 157 -3.10 19.11 -2.24
CA ASN A 157 -3.64 20.18 -3.06
C ASN A 157 -2.62 20.73 -4.07
N GLU A 158 -1.34 20.73 -3.74
CA GLU A 158 -0.29 21.29 -4.59
C GLU A 158 0.22 20.31 -5.65
N TYR A 159 0.30 19.02 -5.31
CA TYR A 159 0.97 18.00 -6.13
C TYR A 159 0.04 16.95 -6.71
N ASP A 160 -1.28 17.01 -6.43
CA ASP A 160 -2.24 16.05 -6.99
C ASP A 160 -2.23 16.00 -8.51
N GLY A 161 -2.62 14.84 -9.08
CA GLY A 161 -2.73 14.65 -10.52
C GLY A 161 -1.42 14.41 -11.25
N PHE A 162 -0.31 14.16 -10.56
CA PHE A 162 0.93 13.75 -11.22
C PHE A 162 0.79 12.36 -11.87
N THR A 163 1.51 12.17 -12.98
CA THR A 163 1.53 10.88 -13.72
C THR A 163 2.79 10.07 -13.42
N SER A 164 3.86 10.74 -12.97
CA SER A 164 5.06 10.05 -12.50
C SER A 164 5.82 10.89 -11.48
N ILE A 165 6.59 10.20 -10.65
CA ILE A 165 7.45 10.80 -9.64
C ILE A 165 8.82 10.12 -9.68
N LYS A 166 9.88 10.89 -9.51
CA LYS A 166 11.23 10.33 -9.39
C LYS A 166 12.06 11.10 -8.37
N SER A 167 12.93 10.39 -7.68
CA SER A 167 13.96 11.03 -6.84
C SER A 167 15.04 11.67 -7.72
N ILE A 168 15.32 12.95 -7.50
CA ILE A 168 16.45 13.66 -8.12
C ILE A 168 17.66 13.61 -7.19
N SER A 169 17.44 13.74 -5.89
CA SER A 169 18.45 13.65 -4.85
C SER A 169 17.88 13.12 -3.54
N LYS A 170 18.71 13.00 -2.49
CA LYS A 170 18.22 12.62 -1.15
C LYS A 170 17.19 13.60 -0.56
N LYS A 171 17.10 14.82 -1.11
CA LYS A 171 16.25 15.90 -0.59
C LYS A 171 15.25 16.44 -1.62
N GLN A 172 15.25 15.91 -2.84
CA GLN A 172 14.44 16.45 -3.93
C GLN A 172 13.78 15.34 -4.73
N VAL A 173 12.52 15.55 -5.06
CA VAL A 173 11.75 14.73 -5.99
C VAL A 173 11.11 15.59 -7.07
N GLU A 174 11.02 15.06 -8.27
CA GLU A 174 10.34 15.67 -9.42
C GLU A 174 9.02 14.95 -9.67
N PHE A 175 7.95 15.72 -9.73
CA PHE A 175 6.63 15.28 -10.17
C PHE A 175 6.44 15.68 -11.61
N THR A 176 5.98 14.78 -12.47
CA THR A 176 5.63 15.04 -13.86
C THR A 176 4.14 14.88 -14.05
N TYR A 177 3.50 15.79 -14.78
CA TYR A 177 2.07 15.84 -15.03
C TYR A 177 1.74 15.43 -16.48
N LYS A 178 0.46 15.16 -16.75
CA LYS A 178 -0.03 14.70 -18.06
C LYS A 178 0.29 15.69 -19.20
N ASP A 179 0.35 16.97 -18.93
CA ASP A 179 0.70 18.04 -19.88
C ASP A 179 2.22 18.18 -20.09
N GLY A 180 3.04 17.35 -19.44
CA GLY A 180 4.49 17.43 -19.46
C GLY A 180 5.09 18.42 -18.49
N SER A 181 4.29 19.21 -17.76
CA SER A 181 4.80 20.11 -16.74
C SER A 181 5.43 19.35 -15.57
N LYS A 182 6.32 20.04 -14.84
CA LYS A 182 7.09 19.46 -13.76
C LYS A 182 7.07 20.36 -12.53
N LYS A 183 7.01 19.75 -11.36
CA LYS A 183 7.20 20.40 -10.08
C LYS A 183 8.28 19.69 -9.26
N ILE A 184 9.05 20.44 -8.51
CA ILE A 184 10.09 19.91 -7.61
C ILE A 184 9.65 20.18 -6.16
N LEU A 185 9.67 19.12 -5.35
CA LEU A 185 9.52 19.21 -3.90
C LEU A 185 10.89 19.02 -3.23
N GLU A 186 11.22 19.89 -2.29
CA GLU A 186 12.39 19.79 -1.41
C GLU A 186 11.96 19.44 0.03
N PHE A 187 12.71 18.56 0.75
CA PHE A 187 12.47 18.17 2.15
C PHE A 187 13.74 17.82 2.93
#